data_f73e225bd682f7356b929a976f4af097
#
_entry.id   f73e225bd682f7356b929a976f4af097
#
_cell.length_a   1.000
_cell.length_b   1.000
_cell.length_c   1.000
_cell.angle_alpha   90.00
_cell.angle_beta   90.00
_cell.angle_gamma   90.00
#
_symmetry.space_group_name_H-M   'P 1'
#
loop_
_entity.id
_entity.type
_entity.pdbx_description
1 polymer ?
#
loop_
_entity_poly.entity_id
_entity_poly.type
_entity_poly.pdbx_seq_one_letter_code
_entity_poly.pdbx_strand_id
1 'polypeptide(L)'
;MQKVNKKLNKVYRHPIILERKGNAIQNNDGSWTKSEWVEFRRVFANVKNLHGEEYFIAGQTNEQGTLKFYIRFMPGLNNETKSSYRILFKGKKYNINFVDNINYADEELELKAIERGMTDAAI
;
A
#
# COMPACT_ATOMS: atom_id res chain seq x y z
N MET A 1 -7.87 6.04 -17.47
CA MET A 1 -9.09 6.81 -17.16
C MET A 1 -8.99 7.39 -15.76
N GLN A 2 -9.32 8.65 -15.63
CA GLN A 2 -9.27 9.33 -14.34
C GLN A 2 -10.65 9.27 -13.68
N LYS A 3 -10.65 9.03 -12.38
CA LYS A 3 -11.87 9.09 -11.58
C LYS A 3 -11.74 10.23 -10.59
N VAL A 4 -12.80 11.01 -10.47
CA VAL A 4 -12.84 12.15 -9.55
C VAL A 4 -13.86 11.84 -8.45
N ASN A 5 -13.44 11.99 -7.21
CA ASN A 5 -14.35 11.97 -6.09
C ASN A 5 -14.67 13.42 -5.74
N LYS A 6 -15.83 13.88 -6.18
CA LYS A 6 -16.21 15.28 -5.98
C LYS A 6 -16.33 15.66 -4.51
N LYS A 7 -16.75 14.72 -3.66
CA LYS A 7 -16.89 14.96 -2.23
C LYS A 7 -15.54 15.18 -1.56
N LEU A 8 -14.50 14.42 -1.98
CA LEU A 8 -13.16 14.52 -1.43
C LEU A 8 -12.26 15.44 -2.23
N ASN A 9 -12.76 15.95 -3.35
CA ASN A 9 -12.02 16.85 -4.25
C ASN A 9 -10.66 16.28 -4.66
N LYS A 10 -10.60 14.98 -4.95
CA LYS A 10 -9.38 14.29 -5.37
C LYS A 10 -9.56 13.57 -6.68
N VAL A 11 -8.48 13.51 -7.45
CA VAL A 11 -8.45 12.79 -8.70
C VAL A 11 -7.63 11.51 -8.50
N TYR A 12 -8.29 10.37 -8.73
CA TYR A 12 -7.64 9.06 -8.68
C TYR A 12 -7.23 8.68 -10.10
N ARG A 13 -5.98 8.98 -10.46
CA ARG A 13 -5.51 8.82 -11.83
C ARG A 13 -4.49 7.71 -12.04
N HIS A 14 -3.88 7.23 -10.98
CA HIS A 14 -2.79 6.26 -11.11
C HIS A 14 -3.30 4.86 -10.84
N PRO A 15 -3.26 3.96 -11.84
CA PRO A 15 -3.63 2.57 -11.60
C PRO A 15 -2.59 1.91 -10.72
N ILE A 16 -3.05 1.23 -9.69
CA ILE A 16 -2.21 0.41 -8.84
C ILE A 16 -2.84 -0.97 -8.70
N ILE A 17 -2.01 -1.94 -8.34
CA ILE A 17 -2.47 -3.29 -8.03
C ILE A 17 -2.23 -3.51 -6.54
N LEU A 18 -3.29 -3.89 -5.84
CA LEU A 18 -3.16 -4.38 -4.47
C LEU A 18 -2.97 -5.87 -4.53
N GLU A 19 -1.89 -6.33 -3.96
CA GLU A 19 -1.61 -7.76 -3.83
C GLU A 19 -1.86 -8.17 -2.40
N ARG A 20 -2.30 -9.40 -2.22
CA ARG A 20 -2.57 -9.96 -0.92
C ARG A 20 -1.74 -11.21 -0.74
N LYS A 21 -1.23 -11.38 0.47
CA LYS A 21 -0.45 -12.55 0.82
C LYS A 21 -1.39 -13.73 1.07
N GLY A 22 -1.18 -14.82 0.34
CA GLY A 22 -1.93 -16.04 0.54
C GLY A 22 -1.47 -16.78 1.80
N ASN A 23 -2.21 -17.81 2.16
CA ASN A 23 -1.85 -18.65 3.30
C ASN A 23 -0.80 -19.68 2.89
N ALA A 24 0.10 -20.02 3.82
CA ALA A 24 0.99 -21.14 3.64
C ALA A 24 0.18 -22.44 3.57
N ILE A 25 0.60 -23.37 2.73
CA ILE A 25 -0.09 -24.64 2.51
C ILE A 25 0.80 -25.77 2.97
N GLN A 26 0.25 -26.66 3.81
CA GLN A 26 0.97 -27.87 4.20
C GLN A 26 0.82 -28.93 3.11
N ASN A 27 1.95 -29.47 2.68
CA ASN A 27 1.98 -30.52 1.66
C ASN A 27 1.75 -31.89 2.31
N ASN A 28 1.49 -32.89 1.48
CA ASN A 28 1.21 -34.26 1.96
C ASN A 28 2.38 -34.87 2.71
N ASP A 29 3.60 -34.43 2.47
CA ASP A 29 4.80 -34.94 3.14
C ASP A 29 5.11 -34.20 4.45
N GLY A 30 4.24 -33.29 4.86
CA GLY A 30 4.43 -32.49 6.08
C GLY A 30 5.18 -31.19 5.88
N SER A 31 5.78 -30.97 4.70
CA SER A 31 6.45 -29.71 4.41
C SER A 31 5.45 -28.60 4.13
N TRP A 32 5.91 -27.34 4.20
CA TRP A 32 5.06 -26.19 3.96
C TRP A 32 5.49 -25.46 2.69
N THR A 33 4.50 -25.14 1.85
CA THR A 33 4.70 -24.23 0.73
C THR A 33 4.56 -22.80 1.25
N LYS A 34 5.53 -21.96 0.91
CA LYS A 34 5.48 -20.55 1.33
C LYS A 34 4.24 -19.87 0.77
N SER A 35 3.67 -18.98 1.56
CA SER A 35 2.60 -18.13 1.06
C SER A 35 3.14 -17.22 -0.03
N GLU A 36 2.34 -17.03 -1.06
CA GLU A 36 2.70 -16.20 -2.20
C GLU A 36 1.79 -14.98 -2.27
N TRP A 37 2.33 -13.92 -2.86
CA TRP A 37 1.54 -12.73 -3.13
C TRP A 37 0.73 -12.94 -4.39
N VAL A 38 -0.56 -12.65 -4.31
CA VAL A 38 -1.47 -12.77 -5.45
C VAL A 38 -2.18 -11.44 -5.66
N GLU A 39 -2.53 -11.16 -6.90
CA GLU A 39 -3.31 -9.97 -7.19
C GLU A 39 -4.67 -10.08 -6.50
N PHE A 40 -5.00 -9.08 -5.71
CA PHE A 40 -6.26 -9.03 -5.00
C PHE A 40 -7.25 -8.09 -5.66
N ARG A 41 -6.79 -6.88 -6.02
CA ARG A 41 -7.66 -5.86 -6.61
C ARG A 41 -6.85 -4.82 -7.36
N ARG A 42 -7.41 -4.34 -8.46
CA ARG A 42 -6.87 -3.21 -9.20
C ARG A 42 -7.72 -2.00 -8.89
N VAL A 43 -7.07 -0.90 -8.49
CA VAL A 43 -7.77 0.34 -8.16
C VAL A 43 -7.00 1.52 -8.71
N PHE A 44 -7.68 2.66 -8.84
CA PHE A 44 -7.02 3.92 -9.14
C PHE A 44 -6.70 4.64 -7.84
N ALA A 45 -5.54 5.26 -7.79
CA ALA A 45 -5.08 5.98 -6.61
C ALA A 45 -4.71 7.41 -6.97
N ASN A 46 -4.81 8.29 -6.00
CA ASN A 46 -4.12 9.58 -6.02
C ASN A 46 -2.79 9.34 -5.31
N VAL A 47 -1.68 9.64 -5.98
CA VAL A 47 -0.34 9.34 -5.46
C VAL A 47 0.38 10.65 -5.20
N LYS A 48 0.96 10.77 -4.02
CA LYS A 48 1.72 11.95 -3.61
C LYS A 48 3.05 11.55 -3.01
N ASN A 49 4.05 12.39 -3.26
CA ASN A 49 5.36 12.28 -2.61
C ASN A 49 5.30 12.89 -1.22
N LEU A 50 6.28 12.58 -0.39
CA LEU A 50 6.51 13.31 0.84
C LEU A 50 7.00 14.73 0.50
N HIS A 51 6.61 15.70 1.30
CA HIS A 51 6.97 17.10 1.10
C HIS A 51 7.52 17.73 2.37
N GLY A 52 8.47 18.64 2.21
CA GLY A 52 8.95 19.50 3.27
C GLY A 52 9.38 18.75 4.52
N GLU A 53 8.74 19.06 5.63
CA GLU A 53 9.09 18.50 6.93
C GLU A 53 8.92 16.98 6.96
N GLU A 54 7.89 16.44 6.32
CA GLU A 54 7.69 15.00 6.24
C GLU A 54 8.89 14.31 5.60
N TYR A 55 9.44 14.89 4.55
CA TYR A 55 10.59 14.34 3.85
C TYR A 55 11.84 14.35 4.73
N PHE A 56 12.06 15.43 5.46
CA PHE A 56 13.21 15.52 6.37
C PHE A 56 13.10 14.53 7.53
N ILE A 57 11.92 14.40 8.10
CA ILE A 57 11.69 13.43 9.18
C ILE A 57 11.92 12.02 8.66
N ALA A 58 11.39 11.70 7.48
CA ALA A 58 11.58 10.38 6.88
C ALA A 58 13.05 10.08 6.62
N GLY A 59 13.86 11.10 6.31
CA GLY A 59 15.30 10.93 6.11
C GLY A 59 16.04 10.45 7.35
N GLN A 60 15.52 10.77 8.53
CA GLN A 60 16.13 10.32 9.77
C GLN A 60 15.95 8.82 10.02
N THR A 61 14.98 8.20 9.35
CA THR A 61 14.68 6.78 9.49
C THR A 61 14.87 6.00 8.19
N ASN A 62 15.49 6.63 7.17
CA ASN A 62 15.67 6.04 5.85
C ASN A 62 14.36 5.69 5.14
N GLU A 63 13.32 6.46 5.41
CA GLU A 63 12.00 6.23 4.82
C GLU A 63 11.65 7.24 3.73
N GLN A 64 12.66 7.86 3.10
CA GLN A 64 12.43 8.85 2.04
C GLN A 64 11.82 8.25 0.77
N GLY A 65 11.89 6.93 0.60
CA GLY A 65 11.22 6.25 -0.50
C GLY A 65 9.72 6.04 -0.29
N THR A 66 9.14 6.67 0.73
CA THR A 66 7.72 6.55 1.04
C THR A 66 6.89 7.38 0.08
N LEU A 67 5.81 6.78 -0.42
CA LEU A 67 4.77 7.48 -1.15
C LEU A 67 3.47 7.42 -0.35
N LYS A 68 2.60 8.40 -0.59
CA LYS A 68 1.25 8.39 -0.05
C LYS A 68 0.28 8.03 -1.17
N PHE A 69 -0.47 6.95 -0.98
CA PHE A 69 -1.47 6.50 -1.92
C PHE A 69 -2.84 6.74 -1.31
N TYR A 70 -3.69 7.48 -2.01
CA TYR A 70 -5.06 7.70 -1.58
C TYR A 70 -5.97 6.87 -2.46
N ILE A 71 -6.77 6.00 -1.84
CA ILE A 71 -7.72 5.14 -2.56
C ILE A 71 -9.10 5.29 -1.92
N ARG A 72 -10.11 4.87 -2.65
CA ARG A 72 -11.44 4.77 -2.07
C ARG A 72 -11.44 3.73 -0.96
N PHE A 73 -12.27 3.95 0.05
CA PHE A 73 -12.35 3.05 1.18
C PHE A 73 -12.51 1.59 0.72
N MET A 74 -11.74 0.73 1.34
CA MET A 74 -11.78 -0.70 1.08
C MET A 74 -11.86 -1.44 2.41
N PRO A 75 -12.99 -2.09 2.70
CA PRO A 75 -13.11 -2.87 3.93
C PRO A 75 -12.03 -3.95 4.00
N GLY A 76 -11.53 -4.18 5.18
CA GLY A 76 -10.51 -5.20 5.41
C GLY A 76 -9.08 -4.72 5.31
N LEU A 77 -8.83 -3.53 4.76
CA LEU A 77 -7.49 -2.95 4.75
C LEU A 77 -7.40 -1.91 5.85
N ASN A 78 -6.59 -2.20 6.87
CA ASN A 78 -6.41 -1.35 8.04
C ASN A 78 -5.03 -1.61 8.64
N ASN A 79 -4.73 -0.98 9.76
CA ASN A 79 -3.41 -1.12 10.39
C ASN A 79 -3.15 -2.52 10.96
N GLU A 80 -4.19 -3.28 11.28
CA GLU A 80 -4.04 -4.66 11.74
C GLU A 80 -3.76 -5.63 10.58
N THR A 81 -4.25 -5.32 9.38
CA THR A 81 -4.12 -6.21 8.23
C THR A 81 -3.12 -5.75 7.18
N LYS A 82 -2.55 -4.56 7.34
CA LYS A 82 -1.69 -3.95 6.32
C LYS A 82 -0.53 -4.81 5.88
N SER A 83 0.02 -5.63 6.76
CA SER A 83 1.15 -6.50 6.42
C SER A 83 0.76 -7.64 5.48
N SER A 84 -0.53 -7.91 5.36
CA SER A 84 -1.04 -8.90 4.42
C SER A 84 -1.27 -8.34 3.01
N TYR A 85 -1.02 -7.07 2.80
CA TYR A 85 -1.22 -6.38 1.53
C TYR A 85 0.05 -5.65 1.13
N ARG A 86 0.23 -5.47 -0.17
CA ARG A 86 1.26 -4.60 -0.70
C ARG A 86 0.77 -3.96 -1.99
N ILE A 87 1.46 -2.91 -2.41
CA ILE A 87 1.08 -2.15 -3.60
C ILE A 87 2.09 -2.42 -4.70
N LEU A 88 1.59 -2.70 -5.90
CA LEU A 88 2.41 -2.72 -7.12
C LEU A 88 2.07 -1.45 -7.90
N PHE A 89 3.06 -0.60 -8.11
CA PHE A 89 2.90 0.68 -8.79
C PHE A 89 4.09 0.92 -9.71
N LYS A 90 3.81 1.09 -11.00
CA LYS A 90 4.84 1.32 -12.02
C LYS A 90 5.99 0.32 -11.96
N GLY A 91 5.65 -0.95 -11.78
CA GLY A 91 6.63 -2.02 -11.74
C GLY A 91 7.39 -2.16 -10.43
N LYS A 92 7.09 -1.32 -9.43
CA LYS A 92 7.75 -1.36 -8.14
C LYS A 92 6.79 -1.82 -7.07
N LYS A 93 7.31 -2.50 -6.07
CA LYS A 93 6.53 -3.04 -4.95
C LYS A 93 6.73 -2.17 -3.73
N TYR A 94 5.63 -1.87 -3.05
CA TYR A 94 5.63 -1.00 -1.88
C TYR A 94 5.00 -1.73 -0.71
N ASN A 95 5.68 -1.72 0.42
CA ASN A 95 5.14 -2.24 1.68
C ASN A 95 4.32 -1.15 2.34
N ILE A 96 3.12 -1.49 2.80
CA ILE A 96 2.23 -0.54 3.45
C ILE A 96 2.65 -0.40 4.91
N ASN A 97 3.04 0.79 5.32
CA ASN A 97 3.47 1.07 6.69
C ASN A 97 2.36 1.62 7.56
N PHE A 98 1.40 2.30 6.96
CA PHE A 98 0.34 2.95 7.71
C PHE A 98 -0.90 3.09 6.86
N VAL A 99 -2.06 2.85 7.47
CA VAL A 99 -3.38 3.01 6.85
C VAL A 99 -4.18 3.98 7.68
N ASP A 100 -4.63 5.07 7.06
CA ASP A 100 -5.47 6.05 7.70
C ASP A 100 -6.84 6.07 7.03
N ASN A 101 -7.87 5.73 7.78
CA ASN A 101 -9.25 5.93 7.36
C ASN A 101 -9.60 7.38 7.69
N ILE A 102 -9.47 8.24 6.71
CA ILE A 102 -9.52 9.69 6.89
C ILE A 102 -10.85 10.09 7.53
N ASN A 103 -10.75 10.77 8.67
CA ASN A 103 -11.89 11.22 9.49
C ASN A 103 -12.79 10.06 9.95
N TYR A 104 -12.32 8.82 9.86
CA TYR A 104 -13.12 7.62 10.14
C TYR A 104 -14.44 7.60 9.35
N ALA A 105 -14.41 8.18 8.15
CA ALA A 105 -15.63 8.38 7.36
C ALA A 105 -15.97 7.20 6.44
N ASP A 106 -15.10 6.20 6.35
CA ASP A 106 -15.27 5.06 5.45
C ASP A 106 -15.46 5.50 4.00
N GLU A 107 -14.72 6.51 3.58
CA GLU A 107 -14.79 7.07 2.23
C GLU A 107 -13.47 6.97 1.48
N GLU A 108 -12.37 7.20 2.18
CA GLU A 108 -11.05 7.21 1.58
C GLU A 108 -10.03 6.70 2.58
N LEU A 109 -9.04 5.96 2.06
CA LEU A 109 -7.88 5.52 2.84
C LEU A 109 -6.64 6.24 2.32
N GLU A 110 -5.81 6.69 3.26
CA GLU A 110 -4.44 7.12 2.95
C GLU A 110 -3.52 5.96 3.32
N LEU A 111 -2.75 5.50 2.33
CA LEU A 111 -1.77 4.43 2.55
C LEU A 111 -0.39 5.02 2.43
N LYS A 112 0.38 4.98 3.52
CA LYS A 112 1.80 5.32 3.46
C LYS A 112 2.56 4.04 3.19
N ALA A 113 3.30 4.00 2.09
CA ALA A 113 3.98 2.79 1.67
C ALA A 113 5.38 3.12 1.18
N ILE A 114 6.33 2.24 1.51
CA ILE A 114 7.72 2.42 1.17
C ILE A 114 8.14 1.38 0.15
N GLU A 115 8.95 1.80 -0.82
CA GLU A 115 9.45 0.90 -1.86
C GLU A 115 10.30 -0.20 -1.24
N ARG A 116 10.01 -1.43 -1.64
CA ARG A 116 10.83 -2.58 -1.23
C ARG A 116 12.22 -2.42 -1.84
N GLY A 117 13.22 -2.81 -1.04
CA GLY A 117 14.60 -2.57 -1.41
C GLY A 117 15.17 -1.32 -0.79
N MET A 118 14.30 -0.35 -0.41
CA MET A 118 14.73 0.82 0.34
C MET A 118 14.86 0.50 1.83
N THR A 119 13.92 -0.34 2.36
CA THR A 119 13.97 -0.77 3.75
C THR A 119 14.51 -2.17 3.92
N ASP A 120 14.34 -3.02 2.90
CA ASP A 120 14.73 -4.42 2.93
C ASP A 120 15.99 -4.68 2.13
N ALA A 121 16.84 -3.69 1.98
CA ALA A 121 18.03 -3.79 1.17
C ALA A 121 18.98 -4.90 1.64
N ALA A 122 18.88 -5.30 2.88
CA ALA A 122 19.69 -6.37 3.45
C ALA A 122 19.17 -7.77 3.15
N ILE A 123 18.05 -7.86 2.52
CA ILE A 123 17.38 -9.15 2.27
C ILE A 123 17.70 -9.66 0.89
#